data_dc9e544541aef2da28f311b3a120350b
#
_entry.id   dc9e544541aef2da28f311b3a120350b
#
_cell.length_a   1.000
_cell.length_b   1.000
_cell.length_c   1.000
_cell.angle_alpha   90.00
_cell.angle_beta   90.00
_cell.angle_gamma   90.00
#
_symmetry.space_group_name_H-M   'P 1'
#
loop_
_entity.id
_entity.type
_entity.pdbx_description
1 polymer ?
#
loop_
_entity_poly.entity_id
_entity_poly.type
_entity_poly.pdbx_seq_one_letter_code
_entity_poly.pdbx_strand_id
1 'polypeptide(L)'
;MRLLRAMLFTMLLAIGMASLSQAEDKSFYSPVIYVDVENHRILISQLGGVFYIDVPDIARPHMEKLPVSGLVDFVVDWKGDEHMPVIKTWKVKSGESTCMYFNGKECK
;
A
#
# COMPACT_ATOMS: atom_id res chain seq x y z
N MET A 1 -3.60 48.01 -4.17
CA MET A 1 -3.36 47.22 -2.96
C MET A 1 -4.43 46.19 -2.67
N ARG A 2 -5.69 46.53 -2.76
CA ARG A 2 -6.78 45.59 -2.49
C ARG A 2 -6.83 44.42 -3.50
N LEU A 3 -6.53 44.70 -4.75
CA LEU A 3 -6.52 43.71 -5.82
C LEU A 3 -5.39 42.68 -5.64
N LEU A 4 -4.25 43.10 -5.14
CA LEU A 4 -3.11 42.21 -4.87
C LEU A 4 -3.42 41.17 -3.77
N ARG A 5 -4.14 41.59 -2.74
CA ARG A 5 -4.53 40.70 -1.66
C ARG A 5 -5.51 39.63 -2.14
N ALA A 6 -6.45 40.01 -3.00
CA ALA A 6 -7.41 39.06 -3.56
C ALA A 6 -6.72 38.02 -4.46
N MET A 7 -5.74 38.42 -5.24
CA MET A 7 -4.98 37.51 -6.09
C MET A 7 -4.18 36.53 -5.30
N LEU A 8 -3.49 36.95 -4.24
CA LEU A 8 -2.71 36.07 -3.38
C LEU A 8 -3.60 35.06 -2.70
N PHE A 9 -4.74 35.44 -2.25
CA PHE A 9 -5.68 34.53 -1.59
C PHE A 9 -6.19 33.46 -2.55
N THR A 10 -6.49 33.80 -3.79
CA THR A 10 -6.93 32.86 -4.80
C THR A 10 -5.85 31.84 -5.15
N MET A 11 -4.61 32.24 -5.24
CA MET A 11 -3.49 31.34 -5.51
C MET A 11 -3.30 30.32 -4.38
N LEU A 12 -3.43 30.73 -3.14
CA LEU A 12 -3.30 29.83 -2.00
C LEU A 12 -4.38 28.75 -1.99
N LEU A 13 -5.59 29.08 -2.33
CA LEU A 13 -6.69 28.13 -2.44
C LEU A 13 -6.45 27.09 -3.53
N ALA A 14 -5.92 27.50 -4.68
CA ALA A 14 -5.63 26.59 -5.78
C ALA A 14 -4.56 25.56 -5.39
N ILE A 15 -3.52 25.98 -4.69
CA ILE A 15 -2.46 25.10 -4.23
C ILE A 15 -2.99 24.08 -3.19
N GLY A 16 -3.83 24.52 -2.27
CA GLY A 16 -4.44 23.64 -1.27
C GLY A 16 -5.30 22.55 -1.88
N MET A 17 -6.05 22.85 -2.92
CA MET A 17 -6.90 21.87 -3.59
C MET A 17 -6.09 20.83 -4.36
N ALA A 18 -4.97 21.21 -4.97
CA ALA A 18 -4.14 20.30 -5.75
C ALA A 18 -3.49 19.21 -4.89
N SER A 19 -3.23 19.47 -3.60
CA SER A 19 -2.57 18.51 -2.71
C SER A 19 -3.48 17.44 -2.13
N LEU A 20 -4.80 17.55 -2.32
CA LEU A 20 -5.78 16.64 -1.70
C LEU A 20 -6.11 15.40 -2.52
N SER A 21 -5.65 15.30 -3.77
CA SER A 21 -6.06 14.24 -4.70
C SER A 21 -5.06 13.12 -4.92
N GLN A 22 -3.94 13.11 -4.21
CA GLN A 22 -2.89 12.13 -4.45
C GLN A 22 -2.97 10.94 -3.49
N ALA A 23 -2.80 9.72 -4.07
CA ALA A 23 -2.59 8.50 -3.29
C ALA A 23 -1.26 8.60 -2.54
N GLU A 24 -1.18 7.95 -1.39
CA GLU A 24 0.03 7.98 -0.57
C GLU A 24 0.50 6.56 -0.24
N ASP A 25 1.80 6.42 -0.05
CA ASP A 25 2.38 5.15 0.37
C ASP A 25 2.18 4.96 1.87
N LYS A 26 1.72 3.78 2.26
CA LYS A 26 1.63 3.38 3.66
C LYS A 26 2.37 2.07 3.87
N SER A 27 2.99 1.93 5.04
CA SER A 27 3.67 0.71 5.43
C SER A 27 2.86 -0.03 6.47
N PHE A 28 2.69 -1.35 6.26
CA PHE A 28 2.03 -2.23 7.22
C PHE A 28 2.97 -3.37 7.59
N TYR A 29 3.40 -3.40 8.85
CA TYR A 29 4.18 -4.50 9.38
C TYR A 29 3.23 -5.49 10.03
N SER A 30 3.05 -6.64 9.42
CA SER A 30 1.96 -7.54 9.80
C SER A 30 2.31 -9.00 9.53
N PRO A 31 1.76 -9.92 10.33
CA PRO A 31 1.76 -11.32 9.91
C PRO A 31 0.86 -11.50 8.68
N VAL A 32 1.22 -12.46 7.85
CA VAL A 32 0.37 -12.89 6.74
C VAL A 32 -0.63 -13.89 7.31
N ILE A 33 -1.91 -13.51 7.34
CA ILE A 33 -2.94 -14.37 7.88
C ILE A 33 -3.42 -15.38 6.85
N TYR A 34 -3.62 -14.92 5.61
CA TYR A 34 -4.11 -15.77 4.54
C TYR A 34 -3.70 -15.20 3.18
N VAL A 35 -3.29 -16.07 2.27
CA VAL A 35 -2.97 -15.70 0.88
C VAL A 35 -4.11 -16.22 0.01
N ASP A 36 -4.93 -15.31 -0.51
CA ASP A 36 -6.09 -15.64 -1.34
C ASP A 36 -5.68 -15.55 -2.80
N VAL A 37 -5.22 -16.67 -3.33
CA VAL A 37 -4.68 -16.75 -4.70
C VAL A 37 -5.77 -16.51 -5.74
N GLU A 38 -6.97 -17.02 -5.49
CA GLU A 38 -8.08 -16.91 -6.44
C GLU A 38 -8.52 -15.48 -6.65
N ASN A 39 -8.55 -14.68 -5.58
CA ASN A 39 -9.01 -13.30 -5.62
C ASN A 39 -7.86 -12.30 -5.65
N HIS A 40 -6.62 -12.78 -5.72
CA HIS A 40 -5.40 -11.95 -5.82
C HIS A 40 -5.30 -10.92 -4.70
N ARG A 41 -5.45 -11.39 -3.45
CA ARG A 41 -5.39 -10.52 -2.28
C ARG A 41 -4.78 -11.26 -1.10
N ILE A 42 -4.30 -10.49 -0.13
CA ILE A 42 -3.66 -11.02 1.06
C ILE A 42 -4.33 -10.44 2.29
N LEU A 43 -4.66 -11.30 3.25
CA LEU A 43 -5.25 -10.88 4.52
C LEU A 43 -4.14 -10.59 5.51
N ILE A 44 -4.14 -9.39 6.04
CA ILE A 44 -3.17 -8.93 7.04
C ILE A 44 -3.89 -8.40 8.28
N SER A 45 -3.12 -8.20 9.35
CA SER A 45 -3.62 -7.67 10.61
C SER A 45 -2.98 -6.33 10.90
N GLN A 46 -3.80 -5.36 11.29
CA GLN A 46 -3.36 -4.07 11.78
C GLN A 46 -4.16 -3.66 13.00
N LEU A 47 -3.76 -2.60 13.66
CA LEU A 47 -4.40 -2.10 14.88
C LEU A 47 -5.93 -2.08 14.75
N GLY A 48 -6.57 -2.94 15.52
CA GLY A 48 -8.02 -3.00 15.58
C GLY A 48 -8.71 -3.93 14.60
N GLY A 49 -7.98 -4.71 13.78
CA GLY A 49 -8.65 -5.67 12.92
C GLY A 49 -7.82 -6.25 11.80
N VAL A 50 -8.48 -7.00 10.95
CA VAL A 50 -7.90 -7.61 9.76
C VAL A 50 -8.53 -7.02 8.52
N PHE A 51 -7.75 -6.91 7.44
CA PHE A 51 -8.26 -6.45 6.16
C PHE A 51 -7.41 -7.02 5.01
N TYR A 52 -7.98 -6.99 3.81
CA TYR A 52 -7.29 -7.44 2.62
C TYR A 52 -6.51 -6.32 1.96
N ILE A 53 -5.38 -6.69 1.36
CA ILE A 53 -4.62 -5.82 0.47
C ILE A 53 -4.55 -6.49 -0.90
N ASP A 54 -4.69 -5.70 -1.96
CA ASP A 54 -4.74 -6.20 -3.33
C ASP A 54 -3.34 -6.50 -3.86
N VAL A 55 -3.21 -7.59 -4.61
CA VAL A 55 -1.96 -8.00 -5.25
C VAL A 55 -2.05 -7.64 -6.73
N PRO A 56 -1.25 -6.66 -7.19
CA PRO A 56 -1.30 -6.26 -8.60
C PRO A 56 -0.71 -7.35 -9.51
N ASP A 57 -1.01 -7.27 -10.79
CA ASP A 57 -0.63 -8.27 -11.78
C ASP A 57 0.83 -8.69 -11.70
N ILE A 58 1.72 -7.73 -11.56
CA ILE A 58 3.17 -7.99 -11.53
C ILE A 58 3.61 -8.80 -10.31
N ALA A 59 2.88 -8.70 -9.22
CA ALA A 59 3.19 -9.40 -7.97
C ALA A 59 2.49 -10.75 -7.83
N ARG A 60 1.44 -11.02 -8.62
CA ARG A 60 0.65 -12.25 -8.52
C ARG A 60 1.45 -13.54 -8.63
N PRO A 61 2.42 -13.65 -9.53
CA PRO A 61 3.22 -14.89 -9.60
C PRO A 61 4.04 -15.15 -8.33
N HIS A 62 4.23 -14.15 -7.51
CA HIS A 62 5.07 -14.25 -6.31
C HIS A 62 4.27 -14.33 -5.00
N MET A 63 2.96 -14.11 -5.04
CA MET A 63 2.16 -14.02 -3.82
C MET A 63 2.14 -15.33 -3.02
N GLU A 64 2.18 -16.47 -3.69
CA GLU A 64 2.21 -17.77 -3.03
C GLU A 64 3.49 -18.00 -2.23
N LYS A 65 4.54 -17.25 -2.53
CA LYS A 65 5.83 -17.37 -1.85
C LYS A 65 5.83 -16.69 -0.49
N LEU A 66 4.82 -15.91 -0.16
CA LEU A 66 4.72 -15.26 1.14
C LEU A 66 4.47 -16.29 2.24
N PRO A 67 5.22 -16.22 3.36
CA PRO A 67 5.06 -17.20 4.43
C PRO A 67 3.83 -16.88 5.27
N VAL A 68 2.85 -17.78 5.28
CA VAL A 68 1.69 -17.65 6.17
C VAL A 68 2.18 -17.71 7.62
N SER A 69 1.68 -16.80 8.44
CA SER A 69 2.10 -16.55 9.82
C SER A 69 3.48 -15.89 9.95
N GLY A 70 4.17 -15.67 8.84
CA GLY A 70 5.42 -14.89 8.85
C GLY A 70 5.14 -13.39 8.91
N LEU A 71 6.09 -12.63 9.48
CA LEU A 71 5.99 -11.19 9.56
C LEU A 71 6.56 -10.56 8.29
N VAL A 72 5.79 -9.68 7.69
CA VAL A 72 6.15 -9.02 6.43
C VAL A 72 5.88 -7.53 6.55
N ASP A 73 6.81 -6.75 6.02
CA ASP A 73 6.64 -5.30 5.90
C ASP A 73 6.13 -5.00 4.49
N PHE A 74 4.86 -4.60 4.40
CA PHE A 74 4.22 -4.25 3.14
C PHE A 74 4.20 -2.75 2.96
N VAL A 75 4.61 -2.29 1.78
CA VAL A 75 4.36 -0.91 1.34
C VAL A 75 3.22 -0.96 0.33
N VAL A 76 2.18 -0.21 0.60
CA VAL A 76 0.97 -0.21 -0.22
C VAL A 76 0.66 1.19 -0.72
N ASP A 77 -0.08 1.24 -1.82
CA ASP A 77 -0.64 2.47 -2.35
C ASP A 77 -2.04 2.64 -1.73
N TRP A 78 -2.19 3.67 -0.90
CA TRP A 78 -3.41 3.93 -0.15
C TRP A 78 -4.19 5.06 -0.81
N LYS A 79 -5.40 4.77 -1.26
CA LYS A 79 -6.27 5.74 -1.94
C LYS A 79 -7.48 6.16 -1.13
N GLY A 80 -7.49 5.85 0.16
CA GLY A 80 -8.61 6.14 1.05
C GLY A 80 -9.31 4.88 1.54
N ASP A 81 -10.22 5.04 2.48
CA ASP A 81 -10.86 3.90 3.15
C ASP A 81 -11.82 3.13 2.24
N GLU A 82 -12.26 3.73 1.15
CA GLU A 82 -13.19 3.12 0.21
C GLU A 82 -12.52 2.17 -0.79
N HIS A 83 -11.20 2.20 -0.87
CA HIS A 83 -10.44 1.40 -1.81
C HIS A 83 -9.54 0.42 -1.08
N MET A 84 -9.47 -0.81 -1.60
CA MET A 84 -8.53 -1.79 -1.09
C MET A 84 -7.10 -1.30 -1.39
N PRO A 85 -6.20 -1.25 -0.38
CA PRO A 85 -4.81 -0.87 -0.63
C PRO A 85 -4.15 -1.84 -1.60
N VAL A 86 -3.28 -1.32 -2.47
CA VAL A 86 -2.59 -2.13 -3.48
C VAL A 86 -1.12 -2.27 -3.09
N ILE A 87 -0.61 -3.49 -3.07
CA ILE A 87 0.79 -3.76 -2.72
C ILE A 87 1.72 -3.10 -3.74
N LYS A 88 2.73 -2.39 -3.24
CA LYS A 88 3.84 -1.87 -4.06
C LYS A 88 5.09 -2.70 -3.87
N THR A 89 5.45 -2.97 -2.61
CA THR A 89 6.63 -3.78 -2.27
C THR A 89 6.34 -4.59 -1.03
N TRP A 90 7.14 -5.64 -0.79
CA TRP A 90 7.16 -6.32 0.50
C TRP A 90 8.55 -6.77 0.87
N LYS A 91 8.77 -6.92 2.17
CA LYS A 91 10.01 -7.44 2.72
C LYS A 91 9.68 -8.41 3.84
N VAL A 92 10.07 -9.67 3.67
CA VAL A 92 9.83 -10.71 4.68
C VAL A 92 10.79 -10.50 5.84
N LYS A 93 10.25 -10.36 7.05
CA LYS A 93 11.04 -10.12 8.26
C LYS A 93 11.20 -11.38 9.10
N SER A 94 10.24 -12.29 9.05
CA SER A 94 10.35 -13.59 9.71
C SER A 94 9.65 -14.64 8.87
N GLY A 95 10.12 -15.90 8.96
CA GLY A 95 9.64 -16.98 8.13
C GLY A 95 10.53 -17.20 6.92
N GLU A 96 10.30 -18.27 6.20
CA GLU A 96 11.08 -18.62 5.01
C GLU A 96 10.28 -18.34 3.75
N SER A 97 10.94 -17.76 2.77
CA SER A 97 10.33 -17.46 1.48
C SER A 97 11.39 -17.44 0.39
N THR A 98 11.03 -17.93 -0.79
CA THR A 98 11.89 -17.78 -1.97
C THR A 98 11.83 -16.36 -2.54
N CYS A 99 10.92 -15.52 -2.04
CA CYS A 99 10.81 -14.12 -2.38
C CYS A 99 10.86 -13.28 -1.10
N MET A 100 12.06 -13.13 -0.54
CA MET A 100 12.25 -12.35 0.70
C MET A 100 11.99 -10.88 0.50
N TYR A 101 12.23 -10.37 -0.71
CA TYR A 101 12.01 -8.96 -1.02
C TYR A 101 11.43 -8.82 -2.43
N PHE A 102 10.26 -8.20 -2.51
CA PHE A 102 9.64 -7.82 -3.77
C PHE A 102 9.77 -6.30 -3.94
N ASN A 103 10.54 -5.87 -4.95
CA ASN A 103 10.85 -4.45 -5.15
C ASN A 103 9.84 -3.69 -6.01
N GLY A 104 8.73 -4.31 -6.35
CA GLY A 104 7.73 -3.75 -7.26
C GLY A 104 7.83 -4.28 -8.69
N LYS A 105 8.90 -4.99 -9.00
CA LYS A 105 9.14 -5.60 -10.32
C LYS A 105 9.61 -7.04 -10.21
N GLU A 106 10.54 -7.32 -9.32
CA GLU A 106 11.20 -8.60 -9.18
C GLU A 106 11.25 -9.07 -7.74
N CYS A 107 11.39 -10.38 -7.57
CA CYS A 107 11.69 -10.99 -6.28
C CYS A 107 13.19 -11.20 -6.10
N LYS A 108 13.65 -10.92 -4.90
CA LYS A 108 15.06 -11.16 -4.54
C LYS A 108 15.20 -11.96 -3.26
#